data_4bee0a0129bd6e7db126a4e7f818970e
#
_entry.id   4bee0a0129bd6e7db126a4e7f818970e
#
_cell.length_a   1.000
_cell.length_b   1.000
_cell.length_c   1.000
_cell.angle_alpha   90.00
_cell.angle_beta   90.00
_cell.angle_gamma   90.00
#
_symmetry.space_group_name_H-M   'P 1'
#
loop_
_entity.id
_entity.type
_entity.pdbx_description
1 polymer ?
#
loop_
_entity_poly.entity_id
_entity_poly.type
_entity_poly.pdbx_seq_one_letter_code
_entity_poly.pdbx_strand_id
1 'polypeptide(L)'
;MIRFYKKSISLMLAVLLCLPLAACSREEKTGELNPPPSATQEDTITPELSVTLPGAPSQTAVPTLPSASTTASGGNSAAPAQAQPVRRECVTGAAKENAGTYTGLSPLPCVTFEVTDPENSRGLSTKGVGYGFGVAKDGKPHDISINNQKLFDKYHALALDTKSTQKVLYLTFDCGYENGYTAKILDVLKEKKVPAAFFVTVPYLKDSPEIAARMIKEGHIVGNHSNTHPVFPTISRTKMAQEIQECDNYLREHFGYSAPFFRFPTGEYSDSALDLVQSLGYTSVFWSVAYGDYNVNKQKGKQYAFDKVTARLHPGAVLLLHAVSKDNTAALGEIIDWAREQGYVFKALTEYQG
;
A
#
# COMPACT_ATOMS: atom_id res chain seq x y z
N MET A 1 -14.39 -74.44 -3.47
CA MET A 1 -15.13 -74.63 -4.72
C MET A 1 -14.79 -73.50 -5.69
N ILE A 2 -14.10 -73.85 -6.74
CA ILE A 2 -13.38 -73.01 -7.74
C ILE A 2 -14.43 -72.50 -8.74
N ARG A 3 -14.30 -71.26 -9.21
CA ARG A 3 -14.56 -70.89 -10.62
C ARG A 3 -13.89 -69.58 -11.05
N PHE A 4 -12.89 -69.78 -11.86
CA PHE A 4 -12.26 -68.79 -12.75
C PHE A 4 -13.24 -68.41 -13.90
N TYR A 5 -13.20 -67.15 -14.36
CA TYR A 5 -13.53 -66.79 -15.74
C TYR A 5 -12.53 -65.78 -16.28
N LYS A 6 -11.81 -66.24 -17.32
CA LYS A 6 -10.91 -65.48 -18.20
C LYS A 6 -11.65 -65.02 -19.44
N LYS A 7 -11.03 -64.05 -20.12
CA LYS A 7 -11.17 -63.61 -21.56
C LYS A 7 -12.06 -62.38 -21.72
N SER A 8 -11.78 -61.39 -22.57
CA SER A 8 -10.97 -61.36 -23.80
C SER A 8 -10.50 -59.93 -24.15
N ILE A 9 -9.38 -59.86 -24.77
CA ILE A 9 -8.76 -58.76 -25.46
C ILE A 9 -9.53 -58.49 -26.73
N SER A 10 -9.84 -57.25 -27.09
CA SER A 10 -10.20 -56.84 -28.45
C SER A 10 -9.42 -55.61 -28.86
N LEU A 11 -8.51 -55.82 -29.73
CA LEU A 11 -7.65 -54.90 -30.48
C LEU A 11 -8.48 -54.37 -31.65
N MET A 12 -8.72 -53.06 -31.76
CA MET A 12 -9.19 -52.47 -33.01
C MET A 12 -8.27 -51.33 -33.42
N LEU A 13 -7.61 -51.60 -34.52
CA LEU A 13 -6.80 -50.75 -35.38
C LEU A 13 -7.74 -49.97 -36.30
N ALA A 14 -7.66 -48.64 -36.37
CA ALA A 14 -8.21 -47.86 -37.44
C ALA A 14 -7.41 -46.56 -37.68
N VAL A 15 -6.61 -46.64 -38.67
CA VAL A 15 -6.46 -45.83 -39.92
C VAL A 15 -6.44 -44.30 -39.74
N LEU A 16 -5.26 -43.78 -40.01
CA LEU A 16 -4.92 -42.39 -40.34
C LEU A 16 -5.75 -41.89 -41.54
N LEU A 17 -6.36 -40.71 -41.38
CA LEU A 17 -6.73 -39.85 -42.51
C LEU A 17 -6.21 -38.46 -42.22
N CYS A 18 -5.15 -38.05 -42.90
CA CYS A 18 -4.65 -36.70 -42.99
C CYS A 18 -5.53 -35.87 -43.90
N LEU A 19 -6.06 -34.77 -43.43
CA LEU A 19 -6.56 -33.66 -44.26
C LEU A 19 -5.97 -32.35 -43.71
N PRO A 20 -5.44 -31.47 -44.56
CA PRO A 20 -4.88 -30.20 -44.12
C PRO A 20 -6.01 -29.17 -43.95
N LEU A 21 -6.16 -28.64 -42.74
CA LEU A 21 -6.96 -27.45 -42.48
C LEU A 21 -6.05 -26.22 -42.50
N ALA A 22 -6.38 -25.34 -43.45
CA ALA A 22 -5.77 -24.02 -43.61
C ALA A 22 -5.88 -23.21 -42.32
N ALA A 23 -4.73 -22.78 -41.80
CA ALA A 23 -4.63 -21.85 -40.69
C ALA A 23 -4.97 -20.44 -41.23
N CYS A 24 -6.12 -19.88 -40.86
CA CYS A 24 -6.31 -18.44 -40.84
C CYS A 24 -5.64 -17.92 -39.60
N SER A 25 -4.50 -17.30 -39.77
CA SER A 25 -3.83 -16.52 -38.73
C SER A 25 -4.61 -15.24 -38.46
N ARG A 26 -5.30 -15.23 -37.34
CA ARG A 26 -5.84 -13.99 -36.72
C ARG A 26 -4.74 -13.45 -35.84
N GLU A 27 -4.09 -12.38 -36.26
CA GLU A 27 -3.18 -11.60 -35.40
C GLU A 27 -3.99 -11.00 -34.25
N GLU A 28 -3.85 -11.59 -33.07
CA GLU A 28 -4.18 -10.90 -31.81
C GLU A 28 -3.09 -9.87 -31.58
N LYS A 29 -3.42 -8.60 -31.72
CA LYS A 29 -2.63 -7.49 -31.18
C LYS A 29 -2.67 -7.60 -29.65
N THR A 30 -1.66 -8.21 -29.08
CA THR A 30 -1.32 -8.06 -27.67
C THR A 30 -0.89 -6.62 -27.46
N GLY A 31 -1.77 -5.81 -26.85
CA GLY A 31 -1.40 -4.49 -26.36
C GLY A 31 -0.35 -4.69 -25.26
N GLU A 32 0.90 -4.37 -25.56
CA GLU A 32 1.94 -4.20 -24.56
C GLU A 32 1.52 -3.07 -23.61
N LEU A 33 1.05 -3.45 -22.42
CA LEU A 33 0.98 -2.53 -21.29
C LEU A 33 2.43 -2.25 -20.86
N ASN A 34 2.91 -1.06 -21.16
CA ASN A 34 4.19 -0.59 -20.65
C ASN A 34 4.18 -0.71 -19.11
N PRO A 35 5.17 -1.39 -18.53
CA PRO A 35 5.36 -1.37 -17.08
C PRO A 35 5.67 0.08 -16.65
N PRO A 36 5.25 0.49 -15.46
CA PRO A 36 5.59 1.81 -14.94
C PRO A 36 7.10 2.00 -14.89
N PRO A 37 7.61 3.24 -15.06
CA PRO A 37 9.04 3.50 -15.13
C PRO A 37 9.73 2.96 -13.87
N SER A 38 10.73 2.14 -14.10
CA SER A 38 11.54 1.47 -13.10
C SER A 38 12.26 2.48 -12.22
N ALA A 39 11.93 2.54 -10.95
CA ALA A 39 12.81 3.10 -9.95
C ALA A 39 14.01 2.15 -9.80
N THR A 40 15.10 2.46 -10.49
CA THR A 40 16.38 1.80 -10.31
C THR A 40 16.94 2.17 -8.95
N GLN A 41 16.81 1.27 -7.99
CA GLN A 41 17.72 1.21 -6.85
C GLN A 41 18.19 -0.23 -6.68
N GLU A 42 19.34 -0.50 -7.24
CA GLU A 42 20.16 -1.65 -6.88
C GLU A 42 20.65 -1.49 -5.42
N ASP A 43 20.84 -2.63 -4.76
CA ASP A 43 21.29 -2.80 -3.37
C ASP A 43 22.71 -2.19 -3.11
N THR A 44 22.89 -0.89 -3.27
CA THR A 44 24.12 -0.20 -2.88
C THR A 44 23.78 1.00 -2.02
N ILE A 45 23.76 0.76 -0.71
CA ILE A 45 23.74 1.82 0.29
C ILE A 45 25.18 2.13 0.65
N THR A 46 25.73 3.17 0.07
CA THR A 46 26.86 3.91 0.63
C THR A 46 26.51 5.40 0.59
N PRO A 47 26.31 6.05 1.71
CA PRO A 47 26.35 7.50 1.78
C PRO A 47 27.73 7.92 2.30
N GLU A 48 28.65 8.24 1.42
CA GLU A 48 29.69 9.22 1.71
C GLU A 48 29.35 10.49 0.96
N LEU A 49 28.84 11.47 1.70
CA LEU A 49 28.77 12.85 1.29
C LEU A 49 29.57 13.66 2.30
N SER A 50 30.88 13.74 2.06
CA SER A 50 31.74 14.77 2.61
C SER A 50 31.40 16.08 1.89
N VAL A 51 30.63 16.94 2.57
CA VAL A 51 30.43 18.32 2.12
C VAL A 51 31.56 19.15 2.73
N THR A 52 32.54 19.47 1.90
CA THR A 52 33.49 20.57 2.14
C THR A 52 32.78 21.90 1.89
N LEU A 53 32.65 22.70 2.93
CA LEU A 53 32.18 24.09 2.87
C LEU A 53 33.28 24.96 2.24
N PRO A 54 32.98 25.80 1.25
CA PRO A 54 33.84 26.93 0.92
C PRO A 54 33.47 28.17 1.75
N GLY A 55 34.53 28.88 2.12
CA GLY A 55 34.58 29.97 3.06
C GLY A 55 33.66 31.16 2.79
N ALA A 56 33.39 31.85 3.87
CA ALA A 56 32.70 33.12 3.93
C ALA A 56 33.57 34.27 3.33
N PRO A 57 32.98 35.27 2.74
CA PRO A 57 33.57 36.60 2.70
C PRO A 57 32.80 37.57 3.60
N SER A 58 33.63 38.40 4.13
CA SER A 58 33.56 39.55 5.03
C SER A 58 32.43 40.55 4.81
N GLN A 59 32.11 41.20 5.90
CA GLN A 59 31.19 42.30 6.15
C GLN A 59 31.43 43.54 5.27
N THR A 60 30.35 44.21 4.87
CA THR A 60 30.35 45.69 4.75
C THR A 60 28.98 46.28 5.07
N ALA A 61 29.00 47.10 6.07
CA ALA A 61 28.27 48.35 6.38
C ALA A 61 26.77 48.50 6.08
N VAL A 62 26.08 48.80 7.15
CA VAL A 62 24.76 49.39 7.35
C VAL A 62 24.66 50.83 6.78
N PRO A 63 23.52 51.29 6.35
CA PRO A 63 23.03 52.61 6.80
C PRO A 63 21.67 52.52 7.51
N THR A 64 21.63 53.23 8.61
CA THR A 64 20.51 53.51 9.48
C THR A 64 19.53 54.56 8.90
N LEU A 65 18.22 54.38 9.29
CA LEU A 65 17.23 55.40 9.69
C LEU A 65 16.04 55.68 8.75
N PRO A 66 14.90 56.16 9.30
CA PRO A 66 14.51 56.45 10.71
C PRO A 66 13.18 55.82 11.18
N SER A 67 13.00 55.87 12.50
CA SER A 67 11.78 55.60 13.25
C SER A 67 10.59 56.44 12.85
N ALA A 68 9.43 55.78 12.69
CA ALA A 68 8.13 56.40 12.89
C ALA A 68 7.32 55.56 13.84
N SER A 69 7.06 56.10 15.01
CA SER A 69 6.17 55.55 16.03
C SER A 69 4.73 55.73 15.58
N THR A 70 3.99 54.65 15.44
CA THR A 70 2.54 54.68 15.52
C THR A 70 2.07 53.57 16.43
N THR A 71 1.51 53.98 17.56
CA THR A 71 0.75 53.18 18.47
C THR A 71 -0.42 52.53 17.75
N ALA A 72 -0.46 51.23 17.69
CA ALA A 72 -1.62 50.44 17.31
C ALA A 72 -1.94 49.42 18.41
N SER A 73 -3.11 49.61 18.90
CA SER A 73 -3.87 48.79 19.87
C SER A 73 -3.76 47.30 19.63
N GLY A 74 -3.45 46.56 20.70
CA GLY A 74 -3.43 45.12 20.70
C GLY A 74 -4.81 44.51 20.46
N GLY A 75 -4.98 43.92 19.30
CA GLY A 75 -6.01 42.94 19.04
C GLY A 75 -5.33 41.57 18.96
N ASN A 76 -5.41 40.81 20.02
CA ASN A 76 -4.98 39.41 20.06
C ASN A 76 -5.97 38.56 19.26
N SER A 77 -5.88 38.57 17.95
CA SER A 77 -6.61 37.63 17.10
C SER A 77 -5.86 36.29 17.14
N ALA A 78 -6.24 35.46 18.11
CA ALA A 78 -5.89 34.05 18.06
C ALA A 78 -6.42 33.48 16.73
N ALA A 79 -5.54 32.98 15.90
CA ALA A 79 -5.95 32.22 14.71
C ALA A 79 -6.93 31.11 15.15
N PRO A 80 -8.05 30.89 14.44
CA PRO A 80 -9.00 29.86 14.80
C PRO A 80 -8.27 28.54 14.87
N ALA A 81 -8.38 27.86 16.02
CA ALA A 81 -7.88 26.51 16.20
C ALA A 81 -8.49 25.66 15.07
N GLN A 82 -7.66 25.13 14.17
CA GLN A 82 -8.14 24.23 13.14
C GLN A 82 -8.80 23.04 13.83
N ALA A 83 -10.07 22.82 13.54
CA ALA A 83 -10.78 21.62 13.96
C ALA A 83 -9.95 20.41 13.47
N GLN A 84 -9.62 19.52 14.40
CA GLN A 84 -8.92 18.28 14.04
C GLN A 84 -9.76 17.54 12.99
N PRO A 85 -9.16 17.06 11.89
CA PRO A 85 -9.90 16.35 10.86
C PRO A 85 -10.55 15.12 11.49
N VAL A 86 -11.83 14.93 11.22
CA VAL A 86 -12.59 13.77 11.71
C VAL A 86 -12.00 12.54 11.03
N ARG A 87 -11.44 11.62 11.82
CA ARG A 87 -10.99 10.33 11.31
C ARG A 87 -12.17 9.55 10.73
N ARG A 88 -12.01 9.03 9.53
CA ARG A 88 -12.97 8.09 8.97
C ARG A 88 -12.82 6.73 9.65
N GLU A 89 -13.88 5.94 9.58
CA GLU A 89 -13.91 4.56 10.08
C GLU A 89 -14.10 3.59 8.92
N CYS A 90 -13.79 2.31 9.14
CA CYS A 90 -14.19 1.26 8.23
C CYS A 90 -15.72 1.15 8.24
N VAL A 91 -16.32 1.15 7.05
CA VAL A 91 -17.78 1.08 6.88
C VAL A 91 -18.11 -0.06 5.95
N THR A 92 -19.13 -0.83 6.31
CA THR A 92 -19.68 -1.90 5.48
C THR A 92 -21.18 -1.70 5.31
N GLY A 93 -21.69 -1.97 4.11
CA GLY A 93 -23.12 -2.06 3.85
C GLY A 93 -23.73 -3.26 4.59
N ALA A 94 -25.05 -3.22 4.80
CA ALA A 94 -25.75 -4.36 5.36
C ALA A 94 -25.71 -5.54 4.39
N ALA A 95 -25.60 -6.78 4.90
CA ALA A 95 -25.76 -7.98 4.09
C ALA A 95 -27.17 -8.02 3.52
N LYS A 96 -27.30 -8.20 2.20
CA LYS A 96 -28.58 -8.19 1.50
C LYS A 96 -28.55 -9.17 0.34
N GLU A 97 -29.58 -10.01 0.24
CA GLU A 97 -29.75 -10.86 -0.91
C GLU A 97 -29.93 -9.99 -2.17
N ASN A 98 -29.24 -10.34 -3.26
CA ASN A 98 -29.25 -9.59 -4.51
C ASN A 98 -28.82 -8.11 -4.35
N ALA A 99 -27.82 -7.84 -3.51
CA ALA A 99 -27.30 -6.49 -3.24
C ALA A 99 -26.73 -5.79 -4.48
N GLY A 100 -26.41 -6.53 -5.54
CA GLY A 100 -25.78 -6.01 -6.76
C GLY A 100 -24.28 -5.67 -6.61
N THR A 101 -23.67 -6.04 -5.49
CA THR A 101 -22.24 -5.88 -5.25
C THR A 101 -21.51 -7.23 -5.26
N TYR A 102 -20.21 -7.21 -5.49
CA TYR A 102 -19.38 -8.41 -5.48
C TYR A 102 -19.29 -9.10 -4.10
N THR A 103 -19.49 -8.33 -3.04
CA THR A 103 -19.47 -8.86 -1.67
C THR A 103 -20.79 -9.42 -1.19
N GLY A 104 -21.91 -9.02 -1.79
CA GLY A 104 -23.26 -9.26 -1.27
C GLY A 104 -23.66 -8.28 -0.15
N LEU A 105 -22.88 -7.22 0.07
CA LEU A 105 -23.22 -6.11 0.95
C LEU A 105 -23.97 -5.04 0.15
N SER A 106 -24.92 -4.34 0.77
CA SER A 106 -25.58 -3.20 0.12
C SER A 106 -24.57 -2.14 -0.29
N PRO A 107 -24.71 -1.53 -1.49
CA PRO A 107 -23.87 -0.39 -1.86
C PRO A 107 -23.91 0.71 -0.78
N LEU A 108 -22.79 1.37 -0.57
CA LEU A 108 -22.71 2.57 0.27
C LEU A 108 -22.89 3.83 -0.60
N PRO A 109 -23.47 4.90 -0.07
CA PRO A 109 -23.53 6.17 -0.79
C PRO A 109 -22.13 6.66 -1.18
N CYS A 110 -22.00 7.14 -2.43
CA CYS A 110 -20.78 7.83 -2.85
C CYS A 110 -20.53 9.08 -1.99
N VAL A 111 -19.27 9.45 -1.85
CA VAL A 111 -18.85 10.66 -1.12
C VAL A 111 -18.23 11.65 -2.10
N THR A 112 -18.40 12.93 -1.79
CA THR A 112 -17.66 14.02 -2.43
C THR A 112 -16.73 14.61 -1.38
N PHE A 113 -15.45 14.74 -1.72
CA PHE A 113 -14.47 15.32 -0.82
C PHE A 113 -14.40 16.83 -1.00
N GLU A 114 -14.50 17.54 0.11
CA GLU A 114 -14.13 18.95 0.16
C GLU A 114 -12.61 19.05 0.34
N VAL A 115 -11.96 19.68 -0.63
CA VAL A 115 -10.49 19.84 -0.61
C VAL A 115 -10.14 21.05 0.25
N THR A 116 -9.59 20.79 1.42
CA THR A 116 -9.07 21.86 2.27
C THR A 116 -7.83 22.49 1.59
N ASP A 117 -7.84 23.82 1.43
CA ASP A 117 -6.73 24.58 0.87
C ASP A 117 -6.26 24.04 -0.50
N PRO A 118 -7.14 24.05 -1.53
CA PRO A 118 -6.85 23.46 -2.83
C PRO A 118 -5.64 24.07 -3.53
N GLU A 119 -5.38 25.36 -3.29
CA GLU A 119 -4.28 26.14 -3.88
C GLU A 119 -3.00 26.09 -3.01
N ASN A 120 -3.00 25.32 -1.91
CA ASN A 120 -1.88 25.25 -0.96
C ASN A 120 -1.44 26.65 -0.45
N SER A 121 -2.40 27.51 -0.13
CA SER A 121 -2.17 28.89 0.33
C SER A 121 -1.40 28.94 1.66
N ARG A 122 -1.42 27.85 2.45
CA ARG A 122 -0.61 27.69 3.66
C ARG A 122 0.87 27.46 3.37
N GLY A 123 1.27 27.28 2.12
CA GLY A 123 2.67 27.15 1.70
C GLY A 123 3.35 25.87 2.17
N LEU A 124 2.60 24.77 2.35
CA LEU A 124 3.18 23.47 2.68
C LEU A 124 4.08 23.00 1.54
N SER A 125 5.18 22.33 1.88
CA SER A 125 6.11 21.82 0.88
C SER A 125 5.41 20.86 -0.08
N THR A 126 5.51 21.14 -1.38
CA THR A 126 5.07 20.26 -2.48
C THR A 126 6.21 19.41 -3.04
N LYS A 127 7.45 19.62 -2.51
CA LYS A 127 8.62 18.88 -2.96
C LYS A 127 8.43 17.40 -2.69
N GLY A 128 8.50 16.59 -3.74
CA GLY A 128 8.45 15.12 -3.63
C GLY A 128 9.63 14.58 -2.82
N VAL A 129 9.31 13.65 -1.94
CA VAL A 129 10.26 12.90 -1.12
C VAL A 129 9.97 11.42 -1.33
N GLY A 130 10.97 10.68 -1.84
CA GLY A 130 10.90 9.20 -1.89
C GLY A 130 11.04 8.65 -0.48
N TYR A 131 10.11 7.77 -0.10
CA TYR A 131 10.11 7.20 1.23
C TYR A 131 11.23 6.18 1.42
N GLY A 132 12.14 6.46 2.37
CA GLY A 132 13.18 5.54 2.82
C GLY A 132 12.96 5.15 4.29
N PHE A 133 13.15 3.89 4.64
CA PHE A 133 12.88 3.37 5.99
C PHE A 133 14.11 2.80 6.72
N GLY A 134 15.21 2.58 5.99
CA GLY A 134 16.38 1.88 6.53
C GLY A 134 16.12 0.37 6.74
N VAL A 135 17.19 -0.40 6.89
CA VAL A 135 17.07 -1.85 7.08
C VAL A 135 17.21 -2.16 8.58
N ALA A 136 16.13 -2.67 9.17
CA ALA A 136 16.13 -3.15 10.56
C ALA A 136 17.10 -4.32 10.74
N LYS A 137 17.71 -4.41 11.92
CA LYS A 137 18.67 -5.45 12.32
C LYS A 137 18.45 -5.86 13.77
N ASP A 138 18.76 -7.10 14.07
CA ASP A 138 18.77 -7.62 15.46
C ASP A 138 17.44 -7.38 16.19
N GLY A 139 16.30 -7.48 15.46
CA GLY A 139 14.98 -7.26 16.02
C GLY A 139 14.70 -5.82 16.44
N LYS A 140 15.45 -4.84 15.94
CA LYS A 140 15.27 -3.41 16.23
C LYS A 140 14.99 -2.61 14.96
N PRO A 141 14.05 -1.65 15.01
CA PRO A 141 13.81 -0.76 13.88
C PRO A 141 15.03 0.10 13.61
N HIS A 142 15.21 0.49 12.35
CA HIS A 142 16.28 1.43 11.98
C HIS A 142 15.92 2.86 12.42
N ASP A 143 16.93 3.67 12.79
CA ASP A 143 16.72 5.06 13.21
C ASP A 143 15.97 5.91 12.18
N ILE A 144 16.17 5.64 10.88
CA ILE A 144 15.42 6.30 9.81
C ILE A 144 13.90 6.04 9.97
N SER A 145 13.50 4.80 10.23
CA SER A 145 12.08 4.46 10.45
C SER A 145 11.52 5.16 11.69
N ILE A 146 12.30 5.23 12.79
CA ILE A 146 11.90 5.90 14.01
C ILE A 146 11.74 7.42 13.78
N ASN A 147 12.67 8.04 13.06
CA ASN A 147 12.61 9.47 12.75
C ASN A 147 11.49 9.80 11.79
N ASN A 148 11.22 8.94 10.80
CA ASN A 148 10.07 9.08 9.90
C ASN A 148 8.76 9.02 10.69
N GLN A 149 8.61 8.08 11.62
CA GLN A 149 7.40 8.00 12.43
C GLN A 149 7.16 9.28 13.24
N LYS A 150 8.19 9.84 13.85
CA LYS A 150 8.09 11.14 14.56
C LYS A 150 7.61 12.28 13.64
N LEU A 151 8.06 12.28 12.37
CA LEU A 151 7.58 13.23 11.37
C LEU A 151 6.11 12.97 11.01
N PHE A 152 5.73 11.69 10.86
CA PHE A 152 4.42 11.26 10.43
C PHE A 152 3.35 11.40 11.51
N ASP A 153 3.72 11.40 12.78
CA ASP A 153 2.78 11.57 13.90
C ASP A 153 1.94 12.85 13.77
N LYS A 154 2.52 13.93 13.24
CA LYS A 154 1.78 15.19 13.00
C LYS A 154 0.73 15.10 11.89
N TYR A 155 0.82 14.11 11.01
CA TYR A 155 -0.11 13.85 9.90
C TYR A 155 -0.96 12.61 10.13
N HIS A 156 -0.97 12.05 11.33
CA HIS A 156 -1.64 10.77 11.63
C HIS A 156 -1.27 9.65 10.63
N ALA A 157 -0.03 9.64 10.14
CA ALA A 157 0.48 8.61 9.27
C ALA A 157 1.23 7.54 10.05
N LEU A 158 1.21 6.31 9.55
CA LEU A 158 1.81 5.14 10.17
C LEU A 158 2.90 4.56 9.28
N ALA A 159 4.12 4.44 9.81
CA ALA A 159 5.19 3.66 9.21
C ALA A 159 5.75 2.61 10.20
N LEU A 160 5.65 2.91 11.48
CA LEU A 160 6.15 2.09 12.58
C LEU A 160 5.30 2.36 13.83
N ASP A 161 4.72 1.32 14.41
CA ASP A 161 4.03 1.43 15.70
C ASP A 161 5.06 1.50 16.85
N THR A 162 5.28 2.72 17.33
CA THR A 162 6.16 2.98 18.47
C THR A 162 5.45 2.94 19.82
N LYS A 163 4.12 2.74 19.83
CA LYS A 163 3.27 2.84 21.03
C LYS A 163 2.96 1.48 21.66
N SER A 164 2.90 0.43 20.83
CA SER A 164 2.61 -0.91 21.32
C SER A 164 3.73 -1.43 22.23
N THR A 165 3.35 -2.00 23.37
CA THR A 165 4.26 -2.70 24.30
C THR A 165 4.48 -4.16 23.91
N GLN A 166 3.69 -4.67 22.97
CA GLN A 166 3.76 -6.03 22.44
C GLN A 166 4.63 -6.07 21.18
N LYS A 167 5.15 -7.24 20.84
CA LYS A 167 5.80 -7.48 19.55
C LYS A 167 4.74 -7.59 18.44
N VAL A 168 4.13 -6.46 18.06
CA VAL A 168 3.08 -6.41 17.04
C VAL A 168 3.69 -6.32 15.65
N LEU A 169 3.04 -6.98 14.68
CA LEU A 169 3.30 -6.84 13.24
C LEU A 169 2.00 -6.50 12.51
N TYR A 170 2.10 -5.59 11.54
CA TYR A 170 1.02 -5.25 10.62
C TYR A 170 1.41 -5.71 9.22
N LEU A 171 0.71 -6.72 8.72
CA LEU A 171 1.00 -7.29 7.40
C LEU A 171 0.21 -6.54 6.32
N THR A 172 0.91 -6.01 5.33
CA THR A 172 0.28 -5.25 4.25
C THR A 172 0.81 -5.65 2.88
N PHE A 173 -0.08 -5.57 1.87
CA PHE A 173 0.22 -5.89 0.48
C PHE A 173 -0.20 -4.74 -0.43
N ASP A 174 0.63 -4.42 -1.43
CA ASP A 174 0.24 -3.54 -2.52
C ASP A 174 -0.21 -4.37 -3.72
N CYS A 175 -1.36 -3.99 -4.29
CA CYS A 175 -2.06 -4.71 -5.34
C CYS A 175 -2.38 -3.74 -6.49
N GLY A 176 -1.40 -3.48 -7.36
CA GLY A 176 -1.60 -2.70 -8.58
C GLY A 176 -2.22 -3.52 -9.71
N TYR A 177 -1.89 -4.79 -9.82
CA TYR A 177 -2.45 -5.78 -10.76
C TYR A 177 -2.39 -7.18 -10.17
N GLU A 178 -3.18 -8.13 -10.71
CA GLU A 178 -3.18 -9.53 -10.30
C GLU A 178 -2.17 -10.35 -11.14
N ASN A 179 -1.43 -11.24 -10.48
CA ASN A 179 -0.44 -12.11 -11.10
C ASN A 179 -0.67 -13.60 -10.76
N GLY A 180 -1.87 -13.99 -10.35
CA GLY A 180 -2.26 -15.37 -10.04
C GLY A 180 -1.83 -15.85 -8.64
N TYR A 181 -1.41 -14.95 -7.75
CA TYR A 181 -0.91 -15.31 -6.42
C TYR A 181 -1.78 -14.87 -5.26
N THR A 182 -2.59 -13.82 -5.42
CA THR A 182 -3.35 -13.23 -4.31
C THR A 182 -4.34 -14.22 -3.68
N ALA A 183 -4.99 -15.07 -4.49
CA ALA A 183 -5.86 -16.11 -3.96
C ALA A 183 -5.14 -17.08 -3.01
N LYS A 184 -3.90 -17.46 -3.33
CA LYS A 184 -3.06 -18.33 -2.49
C LYS A 184 -2.58 -17.61 -1.22
N ILE A 185 -2.30 -16.32 -1.30
CA ILE A 185 -1.98 -15.48 -0.13
C ILE A 185 -3.18 -15.50 0.83
N LEU A 186 -4.40 -15.28 0.32
CA LEU A 186 -5.62 -15.33 1.13
C LEU A 186 -5.86 -16.71 1.74
N ASP A 187 -5.57 -17.81 1.03
CA ASP A 187 -5.66 -19.16 1.59
C ASP A 187 -4.73 -19.33 2.81
N VAL A 188 -3.48 -18.87 2.71
CA VAL A 188 -2.52 -18.91 3.82
C VAL A 188 -2.97 -18.02 4.98
N LEU A 189 -3.41 -16.79 4.71
CA LEU A 189 -3.89 -15.88 5.76
C LEU A 189 -5.09 -16.46 6.52
N LYS A 190 -6.02 -17.09 5.80
CA LYS A 190 -7.18 -17.78 6.39
C LYS A 190 -6.76 -18.97 7.23
N GLU A 191 -5.90 -19.86 6.73
CA GLU A 191 -5.37 -21.00 7.46
C GLU A 191 -4.67 -20.55 8.74
N LYS A 192 -3.80 -19.55 8.62
CA LYS A 192 -3.02 -19.02 9.74
C LYS A 192 -3.82 -18.03 10.62
N LYS A 193 -5.03 -17.66 10.26
CA LYS A 193 -5.86 -16.65 10.96
C LYS A 193 -5.08 -15.35 11.22
N VAL A 194 -4.51 -14.79 10.17
CA VAL A 194 -3.73 -13.56 10.21
C VAL A 194 -4.49 -12.46 9.47
N PRO A 195 -4.79 -11.32 10.13
CA PRO A 195 -5.34 -10.16 9.44
C PRO A 195 -4.27 -9.50 8.58
N ALA A 196 -4.68 -8.92 7.45
CA ALA A 196 -3.82 -8.15 6.58
C ALA A 196 -4.56 -6.95 5.99
N ALA A 197 -3.81 -6.00 5.42
CA ALA A 197 -4.37 -4.93 4.62
C ALA A 197 -3.84 -5.01 3.18
N PHE A 198 -4.74 -4.84 2.22
CA PHE A 198 -4.44 -4.84 0.79
C PHE A 198 -4.72 -3.44 0.25
N PHE A 199 -3.70 -2.74 -0.22
CA PHE A 199 -3.86 -1.44 -0.85
C PHE A 199 -4.07 -1.63 -2.33
N VAL A 200 -5.26 -1.29 -2.82
CA VAL A 200 -5.71 -1.63 -4.17
C VAL A 200 -5.95 -0.38 -5.02
N THR A 201 -5.66 -0.47 -6.31
CA THR A 201 -6.03 0.52 -7.31
C THR A 201 -7.39 0.21 -7.94
N VAL A 202 -8.03 1.19 -8.59
CA VAL A 202 -9.29 0.92 -9.31
C VAL A 202 -9.13 -0.08 -10.45
N PRO A 203 -8.05 -0.07 -11.26
CA PRO A 203 -7.81 -1.13 -12.24
C PRO A 203 -7.79 -2.52 -11.61
N TYR A 204 -7.09 -2.70 -10.48
CA TYR A 204 -7.09 -3.99 -9.76
C TYR A 204 -8.51 -4.44 -9.36
N LEU A 205 -9.31 -3.52 -8.82
CA LEU A 205 -10.70 -3.81 -8.43
C LEU A 205 -11.58 -4.21 -9.60
N LYS A 206 -11.34 -3.62 -10.78
CA LYS A 206 -12.07 -3.94 -12.02
C LYS A 206 -11.66 -5.28 -12.63
N ASP A 207 -10.37 -5.57 -12.60
CA ASP A 207 -9.80 -6.75 -13.24
C ASP A 207 -9.92 -8.01 -12.38
N SER A 208 -10.01 -7.85 -11.05
CA SER A 208 -10.04 -8.96 -10.10
C SER A 208 -11.08 -8.76 -8.98
N PRO A 209 -12.35 -8.46 -9.33
CA PRO A 209 -13.38 -8.11 -8.36
C PRO A 209 -13.69 -9.23 -7.36
N GLU A 210 -13.62 -10.49 -7.80
CA GLU A 210 -13.90 -11.64 -6.93
C GLU A 210 -12.80 -11.82 -5.86
N ILE A 211 -11.55 -11.50 -6.19
CA ILE A 211 -10.44 -11.55 -5.25
C ILE A 211 -10.59 -10.40 -4.23
N ALA A 212 -10.88 -9.19 -4.68
CA ALA A 212 -11.13 -8.05 -3.80
C ALA A 212 -12.34 -8.29 -2.87
N ALA A 213 -13.42 -8.87 -3.41
CA ALA A 213 -14.58 -9.28 -2.60
C ALA A 213 -14.21 -10.34 -1.56
N ARG A 214 -13.33 -11.26 -1.91
CA ARG A 214 -12.83 -12.29 -1.00
C ARG A 214 -12.02 -11.67 0.15
N MET A 215 -11.14 -10.68 -0.14
CA MET A 215 -10.42 -9.95 0.90
C MET A 215 -11.35 -9.38 1.96
N ILE A 216 -12.43 -8.71 1.52
CA ILE A 216 -13.42 -8.10 2.42
C ILE A 216 -14.18 -9.17 3.21
N LYS A 217 -14.68 -10.21 2.53
CA LYS A 217 -15.44 -11.30 3.15
C LYS A 217 -14.63 -12.09 4.19
N GLU A 218 -13.33 -12.20 4.01
CA GLU A 218 -12.43 -12.88 4.94
C GLU A 218 -11.90 -11.95 6.06
N GLY A 219 -12.40 -10.70 6.13
CA GLY A 219 -12.12 -9.76 7.22
C GLY A 219 -10.81 -9.00 7.07
N HIS A 220 -10.22 -8.99 5.89
CA HIS A 220 -9.06 -8.16 5.61
C HIS A 220 -9.46 -6.72 5.31
N ILE A 221 -8.53 -5.80 5.53
CA ILE A 221 -8.70 -4.40 5.16
C ILE A 221 -8.37 -4.23 3.67
N VAL A 222 -9.28 -3.63 2.90
CA VAL A 222 -9.03 -3.18 1.55
C VAL A 222 -8.84 -1.68 1.58
N GLY A 223 -7.58 -1.25 1.59
CA GLY A 223 -7.15 0.14 1.64
C GLY A 223 -7.06 0.76 0.24
N ASN A 224 -7.02 2.07 0.20
CA ASN A 224 -7.00 2.87 -1.01
C ASN A 224 -5.55 3.08 -1.49
N HIS A 225 -5.27 2.73 -2.76
CA HIS A 225 -3.98 2.96 -3.42
C HIS A 225 -4.11 3.88 -4.64
N SER A 226 -5.09 4.79 -4.60
CA SER A 226 -5.52 5.70 -5.65
C SER A 226 -6.28 5.06 -6.82
N ASN A 227 -6.81 5.90 -7.69
CA ASN A 227 -7.47 5.45 -8.91
C ASN A 227 -6.47 4.96 -9.96
N THR A 228 -5.50 5.81 -10.36
CA THR A 228 -4.62 5.55 -11.51
C THR A 228 -3.15 5.40 -11.16
N HIS A 229 -2.81 5.35 -9.87
CA HIS A 229 -1.45 5.19 -9.37
C HIS A 229 -0.47 6.32 -9.78
N PRO A 230 -0.85 7.62 -9.71
CA PRO A 230 0.06 8.70 -10.06
C PRO A 230 1.09 8.98 -8.96
N VAL A 231 2.18 9.65 -9.30
CA VAL A 231 3.13 10.18 -8.32
C VAL A 231 2.52 11.42 -7.66
N PHE A 232 2.02 11.30 -6.44
CA PHE A 232 1.20 12.31 -5.75
C PHE A 232 1.85 13.70 -5.69
N PRO A 233 3.14 13.87 -5.34
CA PRO A 233 3.76 15.20 -5.31
C PRO A 233 3.77 15.96 -6.65
N THR A 234 3.51 15.27 -7.77
CA THR A 234 3.53 15.88 -9.12
C THR A 234 2.17 16.39 -9.59
N ILE A 235 1.10 16.15 -8.82
CA ILE A 235 -0.26 16.55 -9.16
C ILE A 235 -0.83 17.53 -8.13
N SER A 236 -1.86 18.31 -8.51
CA SER A 236 -2.50 19.27 -7.61
C SER A 236 -3.24 18.59 -6.45
N ARG A 237 -3.45 19.32 -5.34
CA ARG A 237 -4.23 18.83 -4.19
C ARG A 237 -5.64 18.38 -4.60
N THR A 238 -6.28 19.13 -5.50
CA THR A 238 -7.59 18.76 -6.05
C THR A 238 -7.53 17.43 -6.81
N LYS A 239 -6.48 17.23 -7.64
CA LYS A 239 -6.31 15.95 -8.35
C LYS A 239 -5.96 14.82 -7.41
N MET A 240 -5.15 15.03 -6.37
CA MET A 240 -4.88 14.03 -5.33
C MET A 240 -6.18 13.56 -4.65
N ALA A 241 -7.04 14.51 -4.25
CA ALA A 241 -8.33 14.20 -3.63
C ALA A 241 -9.25 13.42 -4.58
N GLN A 242 -9.27 13.78 -5.86
CA GLN A 242 -10.01 13.07 -6.89
C GLN A 242 -9.54 11.61 -7.02
N GLU A 243 -8.24 11.37 -7.07
CA GLU A 243 -7.66 10.02 -7.14
C GLU A 243 -8.09 9.13 -5.95
N ILE A 244 -8.12 9.70 -4.75
CA ILE A 244 -8.57 9.00 -3.54
C ILE A 244 -10.09 8.78 -3.57
N GLN A 245 -10.86 9.80 -3.94
CA GLN A 245 -12.32 9.75 -3.99
C GLN A 245 -12.83 8.71 -4.99
N GLU A 246 -12.24 8.65 -6.17
CA GLU A 246 -12.66 7.70 -7.22
C GLU A 246 -12.45 6.25 -6.77
N CYS A 247 -11.35 5.94 -6.08
CA CYS A 247 -11.12 4.61 -5.52
C CYS A 247 -12.09 4.30 -4.37
N ASP A 248 -12.31 5.25 -3.45
CA ASP A 248 -13.26 5.06 -2.35
C ASP A 248 -14.69 4.85 -2.87
N ASN A 249 -15.13 5.66 -3.82
CA ASN A 249 -16.47 5.54 -4.41
C ASN A 249 -16.64 4.22 -5.18
N TYR A 250 -15.62 3.76 -5.87
CA TYR A 250 -15.66 2.45 -6.52
C TYR A 250 -15.85 1.30 -5.50
N LEU A 251 -15.13 1.35 -4.37
CA LEU A 251 -15.32 0.39 -3.28
C LEU A 251 -16.72 0.48 -2.66
N ARG A 252 -17.24 1.68 -2.45
CA ARG A 252 -18.58 1.93 -1.90
C ARG A 252 -19.67 1.37 -2.78
N GLU A 253 -19.62 1.68 -4.06
CA GLU A 253 -20.65 1.31 -5.02
C GLU A 253 -20.63 -0.19 -5.33
N HIS A 254 -19.47 -0.74 -5.65
CA HIS A 254 -19.35 -2.10 -6.17
C HIS A 254 -19.10 -3.17 -5.11
N PHE A 255 -18.65 -2.77 -3.91
CA PHE A 255 -18.32 -3.70 -2.82
C PHE A 255 -19.11 -3.44 -1.53
N GLY A 256 -19.83 -2.32 -1.43
CA GLY A 256 -20.48 -1.94 -0.17
C GLY A 256 -19.50 -1.77 0.98
N TYR A 257 -18.31 -1.24 0.71
CA TYR A 257 -17.19 -1.19 1.64
C TYR A 257 -16.39 0.10 1.50
N SER A 258 -15.83 0.58 2.60
CA SER A 258 -14.84 1.66 2.64
C SER A 258 -13.93 1.50 3.86
N ALA A 259 -12.65 1.83 3.73
CA ALA A 259 -11.68 1.83 4.82
C ALA A 259 -10.83 3.12 4.81
N PRO A 260 -10.46 3.64 5.98
CA PRO A 260 -9.80 4.94 6.11
C PRO A 260 -8.26 4.85 5.97
N PHE A 261 -7.76 3.91 5.21
CA PHE A 261 -6.34 3.69 5.04
C PHE A 261 -5.93 3.97 3.59
N PHE A 262 -4.91 4.80 3.44
CA PHE A 262 -4.36 5.17 2.14
C PHE A 262 -2.87 4.86 2.10
N ARG A 263 -2.37 4.40 0.94
CA ARG A 263 -0.94 4.29 0.68
C ARG A 263 -0.56 5.06 -0.57
N PHE A 264 0.47 5.89 -0.43
CA PHE A 264 0.98 6.68 -1.55
C PHE A 264 1.56 5.76 -2.64
N PRO A 265 1.12 5.91 -3.90
CA PRO A 265 1.78 5.27 -5.04
C PRO A 265 3.28 5.56 -5.04
N THR A 266 4.09 4.56 -5.37
CA THR A 266 5.57 4.62 -5.38
C THR A 266 6.23 4.93 -4.03
N GLY A 267 5.47 5.18 -2.98
CA GLY A 267 5.97 5.66 -1.69
C GLY A 267 6.46 7.11 -1.71
N GLU A 268 6.17 7.87 -2.77
CA GLU A 268 6.52 9.29 -2.84
C GLU A 268 5.43 10.15 -2.22
N TYR A 269 5.85 11.08 -1.35
CA TYR A 269 4.98 11.99 -0.63
C TYR A 269 5.56 13.41 -0.56
N SER A 270 4.75 14.35 -0.09
CA SER A 270 5.16 15.70 0.30
C SER A 270 4.37 16.12 1.54
N ASP A 271 4.81 17.18 2.24
CA ASP A 271 4.04 17.71 3.37
C ASP A 271 2.62 18.09 2.96
N SER A 272 2.48 18.73 1.79
CA SER A 272 1.18 19.10 1.23
C SER A 272 0.29 17.88 0.95
N ALA A 273 0.87 16.80 0.46
CA ALA A 273 0.13 15.55 0.19
C ALA A 273 -0.29 14.84 1.47
N LEU A 274 0.60 14.75 2.48
CA LEU A 274 0.28 14.16 3.78
C LEU A 274 -0.84 14.93 4.48
N ASP A 275 -0.77 16.26 4.49
CA ASP A 275 -1.79 17.14 5.05
C ASP A 275 -3.15 16.96 4.35
N LEU A 276 -3.14 16.86 3.02
CA LEU A 276 -4.37 16.59 2.27
C LEU A 276 -4.99 15.26 2.68
N VAL A 277 -4.24 14.17 2.64
CA VAL A 277 -4.74 12.83 2.98
C VAL A 277 -5.33 12.81 4.39
N GLN A 278 -4.65 13.43 5.36
CA GLN A 278 -5.15 13.61 6.72
C GLN A 278 -6.45 14.42 6.74
N SER A 279 -6.52 15.54 6.00
CA SER A 279 -7.71 16.40 5.96
C SER A 279 -8.93 15.69 5.37
N LEU A 280 -8.74 14.69 4.52
CA LEU A 280 -9.79 13.83 4.01
C LEU A 280 -10.21 12.72 4.99
N GLY A 281 -9.59 12.66 6.18
CA GLY A 281 -9.87 11.69 7.22
C GLY A 281 -9.18 10.33 7.04
N TYR A 282 -8.20 10.23 6.15
CA TYR A 282 -7.42 9.01 5.92
C TYR A 282 -6.16 8.96 6.77
N THR A 283 -5.76 7.74 7.13
CA THR A 283 -4.45 7.44 7.68
C THR A 283 -3.53 7.00 6.53
N SER A 284 -2.46 7.74 6.28
CA SER A 284 -1.41 7.32 5.34
C SER A 284 -0.61 6.18 5.95
N VAL A 285 -0.45 5.06 5.23
CA VAL A 285 0.27 3.89 5.72
C VAL A 285 1.51 3.65 4.87
N PHE A 286 2.66 3.83 5.49
CA PHE A 286 3.97 3.48 4.95
C PHE A 286 4.42 2.12 5.52
N TRP A 287 5.72 1.88 5.63
CA TRP A 287 6.27 0.60 6.10
C TRP A 287 7.61 0.79 6.80
N SER A 288 8.02 -0.17 7.58
CA SER A 288 9.37 -0.23 8.17
C SER A 288 10.10 -1.53 7.83
N VAL A 289 9.40 -2.46 7.16
CA VAL A 289 9.98 -3.70 6.61
C VAL A 289 9.50 -3.88 5.18
N ALA A 290 10.44 -3.95 4.25
CA ALA A 290 10.20 -4.28 2.83
C ALA A 290 11.49 -4.82 2.19
N TYR A 291 11.37 -5.37 0.98
CA TYR A 291 12.51 -5.69 0.13
C TYR A 291 12.07 -5.62 -1.35
N GLY A 292 12.98 -5.79 -2.30
CA GLY A 292 12.67 -5.68 -3.72
C GLY A 292 11.96 -6.94 -4.25
N ASP A 293 10.67 -7.10 -3.94
CA ASP A 293 9.83 -8.25 -4.29
C ASP A 293 8.84 -7.99 -5.44
N TYR A 294 8.68 -6.73 -5.84
CA TYR A 294 7.74 -6.28 -6.87
C TYR A 294 8.11 -6.72 -8.29
N ASN A 295 9.39 -7.01 -8.54
CA ASN A 295 9.85 -7.38 -9.89
C ASN A 295 9.62 -8.89 -10.13
N VAL A 296 8.57 -9.22 -10.86
CA VAL A 296 8.18 -10.61 -11.16
C VAL A 296 9.22 -11.39 -11.95
N ASN A 297 10.13 -10.69 -12.66
CA ASN A 297 11.20 -11.29 -13.45
C ASN A 297 12.51 -11.45 -12.66
N LYS A 298 12.60 -10.92 -11.43
CA LYS A 298 13.80 -10.98 -10.58
C LYS A 298 13.55 -11.74 -9.27
N GLN A 299 12.68 -12.74 -9.29
CA GLN A 299 12.40 -13.57 -8.13
C GLN A 299 13.61 -14.50 -7.84
N LYS A 300 14.01 -14.59 -6.56
CA LYS A 300 15.22 -15.31 -6.09
C LYS A 300 14.91 -16.59 -5.28
N GLY A 301 13.62 -16.92 -5.18
CA GLY A 301 13.11 -18.11 -4.52
C GLY A 301 12.58 -17.90 -3.10
N LYS A 302 11.79 -18.87 -2.64
CA LYS A 302 11.13 -18.89 -1.35
C LYS A 302 12.06 -18.58 -0.17
N GLN A 303 13.23 -19.24 -0.13
CA GLN A 303 14.18 -19.07 0.98
C GLN A 303 14.72 -17.64 1.04
N TYR A 304 14.99 -17.03 -0.11
CA TYR A 304 15.41 -15.64 -0.16
C TYR A 304 14.35 -14.69 0.42
N ALA A 305 13.07 -14.88 0.07
CA ALA A 305 11.97 -14.10 0.62
C ALA A 305 11.86 -14.28 2.13
N PHE A 306 11.91 -15.53 2.61
CA PHE A 306 11.90 -15.86 4.03
C PHE A 306 13.03 -15.15 4.78
N ASP A 307 14.28 -15.30 4.33
CA ASP A 307 15.45 -14.71 4.99
C ASP A 307 15.38 -13.18 5.00
N LYS A 308 14.96 -12.57 3.87
CA LYS A 308 14.86 -11.10 3.78
C LYS A 308 13.81 -10.51 4.69
N VAL A 309 12.67 -11.16 4.83
CA VAL A 309 11.59 -10.67 5.71
C VAL A 309 11.95 -10.92 7.16
N THR A 310 12.28 -12.16 7.55
CA THR A 310 12.53 -12.53 8.95
C THR A 310 13.70 -11.80 9.57
N ALA A 311 14.79 -11.58 8.83
CA ALA A 311 15.95 -10.83 9.30
C ALA A 311 15.65 -9.33 9.58
N ARG A 312 14.52 -8.81 9.07
CA ARG A 312 14.14 -7.39 9.20
C ARG A 312 12.99 -7.17 10.18
N LEU A 313 12.39 -8.23 10.72
CA LEU A 313 11.27 -8.08 11.66
C LEU A 313 11.72 -7.40 12.95
N HIS A 314 10.88 -6.51 13.44
CA HIS A 314 11.04 -5.84 14.73
C HIS A 314 9.66 -5.50 15.31
N PRO A 315 9.53 -5.27 16.63
CA PRO A 315 8.27 -4.86 17.24
C PRO A 315 7.70 -3.60 16.58
N GLY A 316 6.40 -3.61 16.33
CA GLY A 316 5.69 -2.49 15.72
C GLY A 316 5.87 -2.37 14.20
N ALA A 317 6.48 -3.37 13.54
CA ALA A 317 6.74 -3.29 12.11
C ALA A 317 5.46 -3.30 11.28
N VAL A 318 5.41 -2.38 10.31
CA VAL A 318 4.50 -2.44 9.17
C VAL A 318 5.27 -3.06 8.01
N LEU A 319 4.81 -4.22 7.56
CA LEU A 319 5.42 -4.97 6.47
C LEU A 319 4.78 -4.58 5.14
N LEU A 320 5.58 -4.15 4.18
CA LEU A 320 5.16 -4.03 2.79
C LEU A 320 5.65 -5.25 2.01
N LEU A 321 4.71 -6.00 1.46
CA LEU A 321 4.93 -7.05 0.48
C LEU A 321 4.08 -6.76 -0.78
N HIS A 322 4.45 -7.35 -1.91
CA HIS A 322 3.65 -7.23 -3.13
C HIS A 322 2.99 -8.58 -3.44
N ALA A 323 1.68 -8.55 -3.69
CA ALA A 323 0.89 -9.75 -3.97
C ALA A 323 1.27 -10.43 -5.29
N VAL A 324 1.98 -9.74 -6.17
CA VAL A 324 2.50 -10.27 -7.44
C VAL A 324 3.72 -11.19 -7.28
N SER A 325 4.32 -11.27 -6.07
CA SER A 325 5.54 -12.04 -5.81
C SER A 325 5.24 -13.51 -5.59
N LYS A 326 5.75 -14.36 -6.48
CA LYS A 326 5.76 -15.82 -6.31
C LYS A 326 6.49 -16.23 -5.03
N ASP A 327 7.61 -15.58 -4.74
CA ASP A 327 8.49 -15.92 -3.63
C ASP A 327 7.83 -15.61 -2.30
N ASN A 328 7.18 -14.43 -2.17
CA ASN A 328 6.39 -14.09 -0.99
C ASN A 328 5.26 -15.09 -0.75
N THR A 329 4.51 -15.41 -1.81
CA THR A 329 3.42 -16.38 -1.73
C THR A 329 3.89 -17.73 -1.19
N ALA A 330 5.04 -18.21 -1.66
CA ALA A 330 5.61 -19.47 -1.24
C ALA A 330 6.18 -19.44 0.20
N ALA A 331 6.66 -18.27 0.66
CA ALA A 331 7.30 -18.12 1.97
C ALA A 331 6.34 -17.70 3.09
N LEU A 332 5.17 -17.13 2.74
CA LEU A 332 4.30 -16.43 3.69
C LEU A 332 3.91 -17.28 4.91
N GLY A 333 3.52 -18.54 4.70
CA GLY A 333 3.14 -19.43 5.80
C GLY A 333 4.28 -19.63 6.80
N GLU A 334 5.49 -19.87 6.32
CA GLU A 334 6.67 -20.07 7.16
C GLU A 334 7.11 -18.78 7.86
N ILE A 335 7.01 -17.63 7.17
CA ILE A 335 7.26 -16.32 7.79
C ILE A 335 6.32 -16.08 8.96
N ILE A 336 5.03 -16.39 8.81
CA ILE A 336 4.03 -16.25 9.88
C ILE A 336 4.34 -17.16 11.05
N ASP A 337 4.63 -18.43 10.79
CA ASP A 337 4.94 -19.41 11.83
C ASP A 337 6.20 -19.01 12.59
N TRP A 338 7.28 -18.70 11.88
CA TRP A 338 8.52 -18.22 12.47
C TRP A 338 8.32 -16.96 13.32
N ALA A 339 7.58 -15.97 12.81
CA ALA A 339 7.31 -14.75 13.56
C ALA A 339 6.59 -15.04 14.87
N ARG A 340 5.60 -15.94 14.87
CA ARG A 340 4.91 -16.38 16.09
C ARG A 340 5.83 -17.11 17.07
N GLU A 341 6.72 -17.95 16.59
CA GLU A 341 7.74 -18.62 17.43
C GLU A 341 8.68 -17.59 18.10
N GLN A 342 8.93 -16.45 17.43
CA GLN A 342 9.68 -15.34 18.01
C GLN A 342 8.83 -14.44 18.94
N GLY A 343 7.57 -14.79 19.17
CA GLY A 343 6.65 -14.08 20.05
C GLY A 343 5.98 -12.87 19.42
N TYR A 344 5.97 -12.76 18.08
CA TYR A 344 5.22 -11.70 17.38
C TYR A 344 3.73 -12.04 17.29
N VAL A 345 2.91 -10.98 17.31
CA VAL A 345 1.46 -11.03 17.13
C VAL A 345 1.08 -10.20 15.92
N PHE A 346 0.32 -10.78 15.01
CA PHE A 346 -0.23 -10.04 13.86
C PHE A 346 -1.52 -9.34 14.25
N LYS A 347 -1.61 -8.04 13.94
CA LYS A 347 -2.80 -7.21 14.19
C LYS A 347 -3.30 -6.55 12.91
N ALA A 348 -4.60 -6.25 12.88
CA ALA A 348 -5.18 -5.42 11.83
C ALA A 348 -4.79 -3.96 12.03
N LEU A 349 -4.70 -3.18 10.93
CA LEU A 349 -4.40 -1.73 11.01
C LEU A 349 -5.43 -0.97 11.86
N THR A 350 -6.67 -1.46 11.97
CA THR A 350 -7.71 -0.88 12.84
C THR A 350 -7.40 -1.00 14.32
N GLU A 351 -6.47 -1.86 14.70
CA GLU A 351 -6.02 -2.03 16.09
C GLU A 351 -4.83 -1.11 16.44
N TYR A 352 -4.32 -0.36 15.46
CA TYR A 352 -3.31 0.67 15.71
C TYR A 352 -3.92 1.84 16.46
N GLN A 353 -3.32 2.18 17.60
CA GLN A 353 -3.78 3.25 18.50
C GLN A 353 -2.90 4.51 18.32
N GLY A 354 -2.84 4.99 17.08
CA GLY A 354 -2.04 6.15 16.69
C GLY A 354 -2.41 7.47 17.31
#